data_26f9c555424539999f979cc8942cae64
#
_entry.id   26f9c555424539999f979cc8942cae64
#
_cell.length_a   1.000
_cell.length_b   1.000
_cell.length_c   1.000
_cell.angle_alpha   90.00
_cell.angle_beta   90.00
_cell.angle_gamma   90.00
#
_symmetry.space_group_name_H-M   'P 1'
#
loop_
_entity.id
_entity.type
_entity.pdbx_description
1 polymer ?
#
loop_
_entity_poly.entity_id
_entity_poly.type
_entity_poly.pdbx_seq_one_letter_code
_entity_poly.pdbx_strand_id
1 'polypeptide(L)'
;ITFIDHEHLKFLDEPHPMRIYFDPIVAGLNATLETGAYDDVIAVGFSGGGWAITVYAAMDPRVRLSYPVAGSYPVYLRKYRNWSTWQETYPPMLAAANYLDMYVMASAGEGRRQVQVLNQFDGCCYSGLDWQTYAAAVRDAASPLGAGWEIFVDSSHADHRFSMLAVDH
;
A
#
# COMPACT_ATOMS: atom_id res chain seq x y z
N ILE A 1 25.13 10.42 -3.00
CA ILE A 1 24.07 10.72 -3.99
C ILE A 1 23.02 11.49 -3.22
N THR A 2 22.82 12.77 -3.54
CA THR A 2 21.75 13.58 -2.96
C THR A 2 20.56 13.43 -3.89
N PHE A 3 19.47 12.81 -3.41
CA PHE A 3 18.22 12.75 -4.13
C PHE A 3 17.48 14.08 -3.90
N ILE A 4 17.14 14.76 -4.96
CA ILE A 4 16.26 15.93 -4.93
C ILE A 4 14.85 15.45 -5.28
N ASP A 5 13.82 15.97 -4.62
CA ASP A 5 12.41 15.52 -4.71
C ASP A 5 11.86 15.35 -6.14
N HIS A 6 12.45 16.02 -7.12
CA HIS A 6 12.03 15.95 -8.52
C HIS A 6 12.74 14.88 -9.36
N GLU A 7 13.70 14.14 -8.80
CA GLU A 7 14.44 13.12 -9.58
C GLU A 7 13.62 11.88 -9.89
N HIS A 8 12.54 11.63 -9.15
CA HIS A 8 11.60 10.56 -9.44
C HIS A 8 10.97 10.67 -10.85
N LEU A 9 10.85 11.87 -11.39
CA LEU A 9 10.32 12.09 -12.75
C LEU A 9 11.22 11.50 -13.85
N LYS A 10 12.51 11.35 -13.60
CA LYS A 10 13.47 10.77 -14.55
C LYS A 10 13.15 9.30 -14.85
N PHE A 11 12.48 8.60 -13.95
CA PHE A 11 12.10 7.21 -14.16
C PHE A 11 10.94 7.05 -15.16
N LEU A 12 10.21 8.12 -15.47
CA LEU A 12 9.14 8.07 -16.48
C LEU A 12 9.67 7.82 -17.89
N ASP A 13 10.94 8.14 -18.15
CA ASP A 13 11.59 7.92 -19.44
C ASP A 13 11.97 6.43 -19.66
N GLU A 14 11.89 5.61 -18.60
CA GLU A 14 12.16 4.18 -18.70
C GLU A 14 10.97 3.44 -19.36
N PRO A 15 11.22 2.42 -20.17
CA PRO A 15 10.17 1.64 -20.85
C PRO A 15 9.15 1.01 -19.88
N HIS A 16 9.59 0.70 -18.67
CA HIS A 16 8.79 0.08 -17.61
C HIS A 16 9.07 0.75 -16.27
N PRO A 17 8.66 2.01 -16.08
CA PRO A 17 9.09 2.82 -14.94
C PRO A 17 8.67 2.24 -13.57
N MET A 18 7.58 1.50 -13.51
CA MET A 18 7.11 0.87 -12.26
C MET A 18 8.01 -0.26 -11.76
N ARG A 19 8.80 -0.87 -12.64
CA ARG A 19 9.72 -1.96 -12.27
C ARG A 19 10.77 -1.52 -11.25
N ILE A 20 11.17 -0.26 -11.26
CA ILE A 20 12.16 0.27 -10.31
C ILE A 20 11.71 0.11 -8.84
N TYR A 21 10.40 0.14 -8.60
CA TYR A 21 9.83 -0.04 -7.26
C TYR A 21 9.64 -1.50 -6.89
N PHE A 22 9.28 -2.35 -7.86
CA PHE A 22 8.82 -3.71 -7.57
C PHE A 22 9.87 -4.79 -7.84
N ASP A 23 10.76 -4.62 -8.83
CA ASP A 23 11.80 -5.61 -9.11
C ASP A 23 12.70 -5.90 -7.88
N PRO A 24 13.13 -4.91 -7.07
CA PRO A 24 13.89 -5.19 -5.86
C PRO A 24 13.10 -5.98 -4.80
N ILE A 25 11.80 -5.71 -4.66
CA ILE A 25 10.93 -6.44 -3.72
C ILE A 25 10.78 -7.89 -4.18
N VAL A 26 10.49 -8.11 -5.46
CA VAL A 26 10.36 -9.45 -6.05
C VAL A 26 11.65 -10.23 -5.90
N ALA A 27 12.79 -9.63 -6.26
CA ALA A 27 14.09 -10.28 -6.19
C ALA A 27 14.46 -10.64 -4.74
N GLY A 28 14.24 -9.72 -3.79
CA GLY A 28 14.50 -9.96 -2.38
C GLY A 28 13.63 -11.07 -1.81
N LEU A 29 12.33 -11.07 -2.11
CA LEU A 29 11.42 -12.11 -1.66
C LEU A 29 11.79 -13.48 -2.26
N ASN A 30 12.06 -13.54 -3.56
CA ASN A 30 12.46 -14.79 -4.22
C ASN A 30 13.73 -15.36 -3.59
N ALA A 31 14.78 -14.53 -3.42
CA ALA A 31 16.03 -14.96 -2.80
C ALA A 31 15.81 -15.44 -1.36
N THR A 32 14.96 -14.78 -0.59
CA THR A 32 14.64 -15.19 0.78
C THR A 32 13.96 -16.57 0.80
N LEU A 33 12.95 -16.76 -0.04
CA LEU A 33 12.21 -18.02 -0.10
C LEU A 33 13.05 -19.20 -0.61
N GLU A 34 14.13 -18.96 -1.35
CA GLU A 34 15.11 -19.99 -1.74
C GLU A 34 15.99 -20.45 -0.59
N THR A 35 16.17 -19.63 0.45
CA THR A 35 17.10 -19.92 1.57
C THR A 35 16.48 -20.68 2.72
N GLY A 36 15.14 -20.79 2.79
CA GLY A 36 14.45 -21.44 3.89
C GLY A 36 12.97 -21.68 3.61
N ALA A 37 12.37 -22.51 4.46
CA ALA A 37 10.93 -22.70 4.52
C ALA A 37 10.34 -21.65 5.47
N TYR A 38 9.39 -20.89 4.98
CA TYR A 38 8.66 -19.87 5.75
C TYR A 38 7.17 -20.19 5.67
N ASP A 39 6.49 -20.10 6.80
CA ASP A 39 5.05 -20.36 6.86
C ASP A 39 4.25 -19.22 6.24
N ASP A 40 4.71 -17.99 6.44
CA ASP A 40 4.02 -16.78 5.99
C ASP A 40 4.98 -15.72 5.46
N VAL A 41 4.49 -14.95 4.51
CA VAL A 41 5.10 -13.70 4.04
C VAL A 41 4.27 -12.55 4.56
N ILE A 42 4.87 -11.74 5.43
CA ILE A 42 4.27 -10.52 5.98
C ILE A 42 4.97 -9.32 5.36
N ALA A 43 4.21 -8.41 4.79
CA ALA A 43 4.72 -7.21 4.16
C ALA A 43 4.30 -5.96 4.93
N VAL A 44 5.27 -5.16 5.36
CA VAL A 44 5.04 -3.91 6.09
C VAL A 44 5.74 -2.78 5.35
N GLY A 45 5.06 -1.66 5.21
CA GLY A 45 5.64 -0.49 4.57
C GLY A 45 5.03 0.81 5.08
N PHE A 46 5.85 1.86 5.14
CA PHE A 46 5.45 3.18 5.62
C PHE A 46 5.57 4.21 4.51
N SER A 47 4.61 5.14 4.40
CA SER A 47 4.63 6.24 3.43
C SER A 47 4.77 5.73 1.98
N GLY A 48 5.79 6.11 1.25
CA GLY A 48 6.07 5.55 -0.08
C GLY A 48 6.26 4.02 -0.07
N GLY A 49 6.83 3.46 1.01
CA GLY A 49 6.87 2.01 1.25
C GLY A 49 5.48 1.42 1.49
N GLY A 50 4.59 2.14 2.18
CA GLY A 50 3.20 1.74 2.37
C GLY A 50 2.43 1.69 1.04
N TRP A 51 2.67 2.67 0.16
CA TRP A 51 2.17 2.62 -1.20
C TRP A 51 2.68 1.38 -1.96
N ALA A 52 4.00 1.15 -1.92
CA ALA A 52 4.60 0.01 -2.60
C ALA A 52 4.02 -1.32 -2.11
N ILE A 53 3.80 -1.49 -0.80
CA ILE A 53 3.19 -2.69 -0.23
C ILE A 53 1.71 -2.81 -0.60
N THR A 54 0.96 -1.72 -0.71
CA THR A 54 -0.42 -1.75 -1.21
C THR A 54 -0.49 -2.39 -2.60
N VAL A 55 0.35 -1.93 -3.52
CA VAL A 55 0.39 -2.41 -4.90
C VAL A 55 0.99 -3.81 -4.98
N TYR A 56 2.09 -4.06 -4.27
CA TYR A 56 2.78 -5.34 -4.30
C TYR A 56 1.91 -6.49 -3.77
N ALA A 57 1.26 -6.30 -2.63
CA ALA A 57 0.37 -7.31 -2.06
C ALA A 57 -0.84 -7.60 -2.97
N ALA A 58 -1.29 -6.63 -3.76
CA ALA A 58 -2.34 -6.86 -4.76
C ALA A 58 -1.87 -7.76 -5.93
N MET A 59 -0.57 -7.69 -6.27
CA MET A 59 0.00 -8.46 -7.39
C MET A 59 0.55 -9.83 -6.96
N ASP A 60 1.04 -9.97 -5.72
CA ASP A 60 1.73 -11.18 -5.28
C ASP A 60 0.92 -11.93 -4.22
N PRO A 61 0.27 -13.06 -4.59
CA PRO A 61 -0.55 -13.84 -3.67
C PRO A 61 0.25 -14.53 -2.55
N ARG A 62 1.57 -14.56 -2.63
CA ARG A 62 2.43 -15.10 -1.55
C ARG A 62 2.41 -14.21 -0.31
N VAL A 63 2.10 -12.92 -0.45
CA VAL A 63 1.91 -12.02 0.70
C VAL A 63 0.60 -12.38 1.39
N ARG A 64 0.70 -13.02 2.55
CA ARG A 64 -0.46 -13.41 3.34
C ARG A 64 -1.03 -12.28 4.17
N LEU A 65 -0.15 -11.45 4.72
CA LEU A 65 -0.53 -10.34 5.57
C LEU A 65 0.22 -9.09 5.13
N SER A 66 -0.50 -7.99 4.96
CA SER A 66 0.11 -6.72 4.57
C SER A 66 -0.36 -5.57 5.44
N TYR A 67 0.60 -4.71 5.83
CA TYR A 67 0.39 -3.50 6.62
C TYR A 67 0.92 -2.27 5.88
N PRO A 68 0.18 -1.72 4.93
CA PRO A 68 0.50 -0.44 4.34
C PRO A 68 0.15 0.69 5.30
N VAL A 69 1.17 1.39 5.83
CA VAL A 69 1.03 2.48 6.80
C VAL A 69 1.16 3.82 6.11
N ALA A 70 0.15 4.68 6.22
CA ALA A 70 0.11 6.03 5.63
C ALA A 70 0.58 6.06 4.16
N GLY A 71 0.14 5.08 3.36
CA GLY A 71 0.72 4.81 2.04
C GLY A 71 -0.21 5.12 0.87
N SER A 72 -1.52 5.09 1.06
CA SER A 72 -2.43 5.28 -0.07
C SER A 72 -3.84 5.71 0.34
N TYR A 73 -4.46 6.47 -0.57
CA TYR A 73 -5.90 6.70 -0.64
C TYR A 73 -6.38 6.53 -2.09
N PRO A 74 -7.65 6.21 -2.33
CA PRO A 74 -8.23 6.28 -3.67
C PRO A 74 -7.98 7.63 -4.34
N VAL A 75 -7.74 7.64 -5.66
CA VAL A 75 -7.33 8.83 -6.40
C VAL A 75 -8.35 9.98 -6.26
N TYR A 76 -9.64 9.67 -6.16
CA TYR A 76 -10.67 10.69 -6.01
C TYR A 76 -10.57 11.51 -4.71
N LEU A 77 -9.98 10.94 -3.66
CA LEU A 77 -9.73 11.64 -2.40
C LEU A 77 -8.50 12.56 -2.46
N ARG A 78 -7.68 12.41 -3.48
CA ARG A 78 -6.45 13.19 -3.64
C ARG A 78 -6.67 14.56 -4.29
N LYS A 79 -7.86 14.84 -4.79
CA LYS A 79 -8.20 16.10 -5.48
C LYS A 79 -7.90 17.36 -4.70
N TYR A 80 -7.95 17.29 -3.38
CA TYR A 80 -7.85 18.46 -2.50
C TYR A 80 -6.50 18.53 -1.77
N ARG A 81 -5.63 17.54 -1.97
CA ARG A 81 -4.35 17.45 -1.30
C ARG A 81 -3.31 16.93 -2.29
N ASN A 82 -2.22 17.63 -2.40
CA ASN A 82 -1.16 17.34 -3.38
C ASN A 82 -0.23 16.22 -2.86
N TRP A 83 -0.78 15.05 -2.58
CA TRP A 83 -0.05 13.92 -1.97
C TRP A 83 0.48 12.91 -2.96
N SER A 84 0.30 13.11 -4.24
CA SER A 84 0.68 12.08 -5.19
C SER A 84 1.98 12.41 -5.88
N THR A 85 2.86 11.44 -5.86
CA THR A 85 3.94 11.34 -6.82
C THR A 85 3.45 10.63 -8.06
N TRP A 86 4.17 10.72 -9.19
CA TRP A 86 3.70 10.22 -10.48
C TRP A 86 3.38 8.71 -10.44
N GLN A 87 4.16 7.91 -9.69
CA GLN A 87 3.96 6.46 -9.61
C GLN A 87 2.62 6.09 -8.97
N GLU A 88 2.14 6.91 -8.03
CA GLU A 88 0.87 6.67 -7.36
C GLU A 88 -0.35 6.92 -8.24
N THR A 89 -0.18 7.74 -9.27
CA THR A 89 -1.24 8.08 -10.24
C THR A 89 -0.92 7.60 -11.65
N TYR A 90 0.03 6.66 -11.80
CA TYR A 90 0.49 6.15 -13.08
C TYR A 90 -0.68 5.55 -13.87
N PRO A 91 -1.04 6.14 -15.04
CA PRO A 91 -2.27 5.76 -15.72
C PRO A 91 -2.34 4.30 -16.15
N PRO A 92 -1.27 3.66 -16.65
CA PRO A 92 -1.33 2.23 -16.98
C PRO A 92 -1.60 1.33 -15.78
N MET A 93 -1.06 1.65 -14.59
CA MET A 93 -1.34 0.92 -13.36
C MET A 93 -2.81 1.06 -12.97
N LEU A 94 -3.32 2.29 -12.95
CA LEU A 94 -4.71 2.58 -12.56
C LEU A 94 -5.73 2.03 -13.57
N ALA A 95 -5.34 1.87 -14.84
CA ALA A 95 -6.17 1.23 -15.85
C ALA A 95 -6.26 -0.29 -15.66
N ALA A 96 -5.23 -0.92 -15.09
CA ALA A 96 -5.24 -2.34 -14.76
C ALA A 96 -6.04 -2.62 -13.47
N ALA A 97 -5.82 -1.81 -12.43
CA ALA A 97 -6.54 -1.88 -11.16
C ALA A 97 -6.49 -0.50 -10.48
N ASN A 98 -7.61 0.01 -10.04
CA ASN A 98 -7.65 1.19 -9.18
C ASN A 98 -7.36 0.81 -7.71
N TYR A 99 -7.24 1.80 -6.82
CA TYR A 99 -6.88 1.51 -5.43
C TYR A 99 -7.92 0.66 -4.68
N LEU A 100 -9.20 0.79 -4.99
CA LEU A 100 -10.23 -0.05 -4.36
C LEU A 100 -10.07 -1.50 -4.79
N ASP A 101 -9.78 -1.73 -6.08
CA ASP A 101 -9.46 -3.06 -6.60
C ASP A 101 -8.21 -3.62 -5.92
N MET A 102 -7.15 -2.81 -5.78
CA MET A 102 -5.91 -3.23 -5.13
C MET A 102 -6.12 -3.63 -3.66
N TYR A 103 -6.95 -2.91 -2.92
CA TYR A 103 -7.26 -3.27 -1.53
C TYR A 103 -7.98 -4.63 -1.44
N VAL A 104 -8.93 -4.88 -2.34
CA VAL A 104 -9.60 -6.17 -2.43
C VAL A 104 -8.61 -7.27 -2.84
N MET A 105 -7.83 -7.05 -3.90
CA MET A 105 -6.85 -8.03 -4.40
C MET A 105 -5.77 -8.37 -3.37
N ALA A 106 -5.29 -7.38 -2.60
CA ALA A 106 -4.27 -7.59 -1.57
C ALA A 106 -4.75 -8.46 -0.41
N SER A 107 -6.05 -8.57 -0.22
CA SER A 107 -6.67 -9.34 0.86
C SER A 107 -7.41 -10.60 0.36
N ALA A 108 -7.67 -10.71 -0.95
CA ALA A 108 -8.43 -11.81 -1.52
C ALA A 108 -7.71 -13.16 -1.43
N GLY A 109 -8.46 -14.20 -1.07
CA GLY A 109 -7.97 -15.57 -0.94
C GLY A 109 -7.91 -16.05 0.50
N GLU A 110 -7.94 -17.37 0.65
CA GLU A 110 -7.98 -18.01 1.96
C GLU A 110 -6.77 -17.62 2.83
N GLY A 111 -7.05 -17.11 4.02
CA GLY A 111 -6.04 -16.71 5.01
C GLY A 111 -5.25 -15.43 4.64
N ARG A 112 -5.62 -14.74 3.56
CA ARG A 112 -4.99 -13.46 3.22
C ARG A 112 -5.68 -12.29 3.92
N ARG A 113 -4.88 -11.32 4.36
CA ARG A 113 -5.38 -10.14 5.06
C ARG A 113 -4.56 -8.91 4.72
N GLN A 114 -5.22 -7.78 4.58
CA GLN A 114 -4.59 -6.46 4.55
C GLN A 114 -5.18 -5.57 5.63
N VAL A 115 -4.32 -4.97 6.44
CA VAL A 115 -4.66 -3.92 7.40
C VAL A 115 -4.12 -2.60 6.89
N GLN A 116 -4.98 -1.77 6.35
CA GLN A 116 -4.58 -0.41 5.96
C GLN A 116 -4.47 0.45 7.21
N VAL A 117 -3.27 0.87 7.55
CA VAL A 117 -3.00 1.72 8.72
C VAL A 117 -2.97 3.18 8.30
N LEU A 118 -3.80 4.00 8.94
CA LEU A 118 -3.91 5.43 8.67
C LEU A 118 -3.63 6.24 9.93
N ASN A 119 -2.76 7.22 9.82
CA ASN A 119 -2.46 8.15 10.91
C ASN A 119 -3.47 9.30 10.87
N GLN A 120 -4.43 9.32 11.80
CA GLN A 120 -5.58 10.23 11.75
C GLN A 120 -5.18 11.71 11.70
N PHE A 121 -4.17 12.10 12.44
CA PHE A 121 -3.77 13.50 12.60
C PHE A 121 -2.46 13.84 11.86
N ASP A 122 -2.00 12.96 11.00
CA ASP A 122 -0.79 13.17 10.20
C ASP A 122 -0.89 14.45 9.37
N GLY A 123 0.03 15.37 9.60
CA GLY A 123 0.09 16.64 8.88
C GLY A 123 0.58 16.53 7.43
N CYS A 124 1.15 15.37 7.06
CA CYS A 124 1.67 15.11 5.72
C CYS A 124 0.61 14.48 4.81
N CYS A 125 0.25 13.24 5.10
CA CYS A 125 -0.20 12.36 4.02
C CYS A 125 -1.26 11.36 4.50
N TYR A 126 -2.33 11.15 3.69
CA TYR A 126 -3.34 10.10 3.88
C TYR A 126 -3.98 10.09 5.28
N SER A 127 -4.23 11.29 5.81
CA SER A 127 -4.78 11.50 7.15
C SER A 127 -6.28 11.80 7.15
N GLY A 128 -6.87 11.90 8.33
CA GLY A 128 -8.26 12.26 8.51
C GLY A 128 -9.19 11.06 8.52
N LEU A 129 -10.45 11.31 8.16
CA LEU A 129 -11.53 10.33 8.20
C LEU A 129 -12.11 10.00 6.82
N ASP A 130 -11.45 10.43 5.75
CA ASP A 130 -11.92 10.23 4.37
C ASP A 130 -12.00 8.74 3.97
N TRP A 131 -11.29 7.86 4.70
CA TRP A 131 -11.39 6.42 4.57
C TRP A 131 -12.82 5.89 4.73
N GLN A 132 -13.68 6.59 5.47
CA GLN A 132 -15.08 6.21 5.67
C GLN A 132 -15.87 6.19 4.36
N THR A 133 -15.41 6.92 3.34
CA THR A 133 -16.07 6.99 2.03
C THR A 133 -15.96 5.70 1.21
N TYR A 134 -14.96 4.86 1.49
CA TYR A 134 -14.69 3.64 0.71
C TYR A 134 -14.64 2.35 1.55
N ALA A 135 -14.49 2.45 2.86
CA ALA A 135 -14.25 1.29 3.71
C ALA A 135 -15.37 0.22 3.63
N ALA A 136 -16.63 0.64 3.59
CA ALA A 136 -17.74 -0.29 3.45
C ALA A 136 -17.71 -1.01 2.09
N ALA A 137 -17.52 -0.27 1.00
CA ALA A 137 -17.47 -0.82 -0.35
C ALA A 137 -16.34 -1.85 -0.53
N VAL A 138 -15.16 -1.58 0.03
CA VAL A 138 -14.04 -2.53 -0.03
C VAL A 138 -14.33 -3.78 0.79
N ARG A 139 -14.84 -3.64 2.01
CA ARG A 139 -15.21 -4.80 2.86
C ARG A 139 -16.27 -5.67 2.21
N ASP A 140 -17.29 -5.05 1.64
CA ASP A 140 -18.39 -5.76 0.99
C ASP A 140 -17.89 -6.52 -0.25
N ALA A 141 -16.97 -5.95 -1.01
CA ALA A 141 -16.34 -6.59 -2.17
C ALA A 141 -15.37 -7.70 -1.77
N ALA A 142 -14.64 -7.53 -0.67
CA ALA A 142 -13.64 -8.48 -0.18
C ALA A 142 -14.27 -9.71 0.50
N SER A 143 -15.33 -9.53 1.26
CA SER A 143 -15.97 -10.57 2.07
C SER A 143 -16.31 -11.86 1.31
N PRO A 144 -16.98 -11.84 0.13
CA PRO A 144 -17.32 -13.05 -0.60
C PRO A 144 -16.10 -13.78 -1.19
N LEU A 145 -14.92 -13.14 -1.20
CA LEU A 145 -13.66 -13.71 -1.69
C LEU A 145 -12.84 -14.38 -0.58
N GLY A 146 -13.40 -14.54 0.62
CA GLY A 146 -12.66 -15.04 1.79
C GLY A 146 -11.57 -14.09 2.27
N ALA A 147 -11.69 -12.81 1.93
CA ALA A 147 -10.67 -11.80 2.16
C ALA A 147 -10.84 -11.11 3.51
N GLY A 148 -9.72 -10.87 4.18
CA GLY A 148 -9.65 -10.06 5.40
C GLY A 148 -9.12 -8.67 5.11
N TRP A 149 -10.00 -7.69 4.83
CA TRP A 149 -9.58 -6.30 4.70
C TRP A 149 -10.16 -5.42 5.80
N GLU A 150 -9.30 -4.62 6.40
CA GLU A 150 -9.70 -3.67 7.44
C GLU A 150 -8.86 -2.40 7.43
N ILE A 151 -9.34 -1.39 8.13
CA ILE A 151 -8.62 -0.16 8.41
C ILE A 151 -8.36 -0.08 9.91
N PHE A 152 -7.10 0.16 10.26
CA PHE A 152 -6.68 0.61 11.57
C PHE A 152 -6.36 2.11 11.52
N VAL A 153 -7.01 2.89 12.39
CA VAL A 153 -6.79 4.34 12.46
C VAL A 153 -6.00 4.65 13.71
N ASP A 154 -4.76 5.07 13.54
CA ASP A 154 -3.91 5.52 14.63
C ASP A 154 -4.18 7.00 14.92
N SER A 155 -4.73 7.26 16.10
CA SER A 155 -5.00 8.61 16.61
C SER A 155 -4.04 9.03 17.73
N SER A 156 -2.97 8.26 17.98
CA SER A 156 -2.07 8.46 19.10
C SER A 156 -1.06 9.58 18.89
N HIS A 157 -0.87 10.03 17.65
CA HIS A 157 0.13 11.05 17.28
C HIS A 157 -0.32 11.88 16.07
N ALA A 158 0.39 13.00 15.86
CA ALA A 158 0.17 13.87 14.70
C ALA A 158 1.36 13.90 13.71
N ASP A 159 2.38 13.12 13.99
CA ASP A 159 3.58 13.06 13.16
C ASP A 159 3.39 12.08 12.00
N HIS A 160 4.09 12.33 10.89
CA HIS A 160 4.23 11.37 9.81
C HIS A 160 5.24 10.28 10.20
N ARG A 161 4.75 9.22 10.85
CA ARG A 161 5.60 8.13 11.36
C ARG A 161 4.87 6.79 11.43
N PHE A 162 5.65 5.74 11.53
CA PHE A 162 5.19 4.42 11.94
C PHE A 162 5.17 4.35 13.47
N SER A 163 4.05 4.05 14.09
CA SER A 163 3.91 4.02 15.54
C SER A 163 3.98 2.60 16.11
N MET A 164 4.35 2.48 17.39
CA MET A 164 4.30 1.20 18.09
C MET A 164 2.87 0.67 18.22
N LEU A 165 1.87 1.55 18.32
CA LEU A 165 0.47 1.12 18.37
C LEU A 165 0.05 0.39 17.09
N ALA A 166 0.58 0.81 15.94
CA ALA A 166 0.34 0.12 14.67
C ALA A 166 1.10 -1.22 14.56
N VAL A 167 2.18 -1.40 15.33
CA VAL A 167 2.91 -2.68 15.41
C VAL A 167 2.17 -3.70 16.26
N ASP A 168 1.52 -3.25 17.32
CA ASP A 168 0.85 -4.11 18.31
C ASP A 168 -0.55 -4.57 17.84
N HIS A 169 -1.07 -3.97 16.75
CA HIS A 169 -2.38 -4.31 16.16
C HIS A 169 -2.30 -5.54 15.26
#